data_bb51c766db3fdc6a30195ea2bcfcf4e5
#
_entry.id   bb51c766db3fdc6a30195ea2bcfcf4e5
#
_cell.length_a   1.000
_cell.length_b   1.000
_cell.length_c   1.000
_cell.angle_alpha   90.00
_cell.angle_beta   90.00
_cell.angle_gamma   90.00
#
_symmetry.space_group_name_H-M   'P 1'
#
loop_
_entity.id
_entity.type
_entity.pdbx_description
1 polymer ?
#
loop_
_entity_poly.entity_id
_entity_poly.type
_entity_poly.pdbx_seq_one_letter_code
_entity_poly.pdbx_strand_id
1 'polypeptide(L)'
;MAFYLEKDYFQDIELFNLLQQKAKGKELTLHWYEAKTERVRLAPRDPARGLTYEDCNVGSYGYDQLPELLRTNYSMAPRGAELWGTLPDLGYTVNRKSAVWADNVAALYEEAKARRWAPAVDLAWEALAQAPVPEVLEAALAQLCTFLQECAAGALGLAAHWLSRINQELLELKSYLCLQMLDQARHIEVLRKRALAGGQGLKRASVSAEQALKELCAAETYPAASVGGHLLLGSFLLGVYRQVAAVAPSPVDLQLCRLVVQDTARMVAYGSGQVRYHLAHQPQQAAFLQDYLDRAEHCLVGLMGSPECVEPLILLCGGGSAPEQVQGGSQRVARLQAGIVAEYLERCEGAGLRGRTERSRLPHYLKRSR
;
A
#
# COMPACT_ATOMS: atom_id res chain seq x y z
N MET A 1 -19.96 16.85 -7.10
CA MET A 1 -20.35 16.48 -8.48
C MET A 1 -19.73 17.47 -9.45
N ALA A 2 -19.08 16.99 -10.49
CA ALA A 2 -18.56 17.87 -11.54
C ALA A 2 -19.71 18.31 -12.44
N PHE A 3 -19.73 19.60 -12.81
CA PHE A 3 -20.74 20.14 -13.73
C PHE A 3 -20.13 20.28 -15.12
N TYR A 4 -20.72 19.62 -16.10
CA TYR A 4 -20.38 19.79 -17.49
C TYR A 4 -21.12 21.01 -18.03
N LEU A 5 -20.38 21.93 -18.65
CA LEU A 5 -20.91 23.13 -19.26
C LEU A 5 -20.98 22.92 -20.78
N GLU A 6 -22.01 23.49 -21.41
CA GLU A 6 -22.04 23.53 -22.86
C GLU A 6 -20.79 24.20 -23.42
N LYS A 7 -20.28 23.64 -24.50
CA LYS A 7 -19.06 24.10 -25.18
C LYS A 7 -19.40 25.29 -26.05
N ASP A 8 -19.23 26.49 -25.51
CA ASP A 8 -19.30 27.72 -26.29
C ASP A 8 -17.89 28.31 -26.46
N TYR A 9 -17.35 28.15 -27.66
CA TYR A 9 -16.00 28.64 -27.99
C TYR A 9 -15.97 30.17 -28.24
N PHE A 10 -17.15 30.82 -28.34
CA PHE A 10 -17.28 32.18 -28.81
C PHE A 10 -17.98 33.12 -27.82
N GLN A 11 -18.06 32.77 -26.56
CA GLN A 11 -18.68 33.62 -25.53
C GLN A 11 -18.02 35.00 -25.43
N ASP A 12 -16.71 35.07 -25.73
CA ASP A 12 -15.95 36.29 -25.76
C ASP A 12 -15.44 36.54 -27.19
N ILE A 13 -16.28 37.19 -28.00
CA ILE A 13 -15.98 37.51 -29.40
C ILE A 13 -14.77 38.43 -29.51
N GLU A 14 -14.54 39.35 -28.56
CA GLU A 14 -13.41 40.28 -28.59
C GLU A 14 -12.11 39.52 -28.35
N LEU A 15 -12.09 38.64 -27.34
CA LEU A 15 -10.95 37.78 -27.07
C LEU A 15 -10.66 36.85 -28.25
N PHE A 16 -11.69 36.27 -28.85
CA PHE A 16 -11.55 35.39 -30.02
C PHE A 16 -10.93 36.17 -31.23
N ASN A 17 -11.42 37.37 -31.52
CA ASN A 17 -10.91 38.18 -32.58
C ASN A 17 -9.45 38.63 -32.35
N LEU A 18 -9.11 38.98 -31.11
CA LEU A 18 -7.74 39.31 -30.69
C LEU A 18 -6.80 38.11 -30.91
N LEU A 19 -7.22 36.92 -30.47
CA LEU A 19 -6.43 35.70 -30.61
C LEU A 19 -6.25 35.31 -32.08
N GLN A 20 -7.30 35.47 -32.93
CA GLN A 20 -7.20 35.26 -34.36
C GLN A 20 -6.21 36.25 -35.03
N GLN A 21 -6.24 37.53 -34.61
CA GLN A 21 -5.33 38.51 -35.12
C GLN A 21 -3.88 38.15 -34.79
N LYS A 22 -3.59 37.72 -33.56
CA LYS A 22 -2.27 37.25 -33.15
C LYS A 22 -1.81 36.00 -33.90
N ALA A 23 -2.72 35.06 -34.17
CA ALA A 23 -2.42 33.88 -34.99
C ALA A 23 -2.11 34.24 -36.44
N LYS A 24 -2.86 35.16 -37.05
CA LYS A 24 -2.56 35.67 -38.41
C LYS A 24 -1.19 36.33 -38.49
N GLY A 25 -0.78 37.05 -37.43
CA GLY A 25 0.57 37.62 -37.30
C GLY A 25 1.69 36.60 -37.04
N LYS A 26 1.36 35.30 -36.91
CA LYS A 26 2.26 34.21 -36.50
C LYS A 26 2.86 34.38 -35.10
N GLU A 27 2.29 35.24 -34.27
CA GLU A 27 2.70 35.43 -32.88
C GLU A 27 2.23 34.29 -31.98
N LEU A 28 1.05 33.68 -32.30
CA LEU A 28 0.42 32.56 -31.56
C LEU A 28 -0.04 31.49 -32.55
N THR A 29 0.05 30.23 -32.18
CA THR A 29 -0.45 29.09 -32.98
C THR A 29 -1.91 28.78 -32.73
N LEU A 30 -2.39 28.98 -31.49
CA LEU A 30 -3.75 28.74 -31.01
C LEU A 30 -4.28 27.30 -31.17
N HIS A 31 -3.44 26.33 -31.49
CA HIS A 31 -3.85 24.93 -31.65
C HIS A 31 -4.53 24.37 -30.40
N TRP A 32 -4.07 24.79 -29.22
CA TRP A 32 -4.65 24.40 -27.93
C TRP A 32 -6.07 24.92 -27.71
N TYR A 33 -6.46 26.04 -28.36
CA TYR A 33 -7.76 26.67 -28.22
C TYR A 33 -8.85 25.90 -28.96
N GLU A 34 -8.48 25.16 -30.01
CA GLU A 34 -9.39 24.37 -30.84
C GLU A 34 -9.67 22.98 -30.26
N ALA A 35 -9.08 22.65 -29.12
CA ALA A 35 -9.27 21.34 -28.49
C ALA A 35 -10.75 21.04 -28.20
N LYS A 36 -11.20 19.85 -28.62
CA LYS A 36 -12.59 19.40 -28.51
C LYS A 36 -12.86 18.68 -27.18
N THR A 37 -12.44 19.26 -26.08
CA THR A 37 -12.65 18.70 -24.74
C THR A 37 -13.93 19.23 -24.10
N GLU A 38 -14.48 18.45 -23.18
CA GLU A 38 -15.63 18.89 -22.39
C GLU A 38 -15.25 20.04 -21.45
N ARG A 39 -16.11 21.04 -21.34
CA ARG A 39 -15.98 22.07 -20.33
C ARG A 39 -16.52 21.57 -19.01
N VAL A 40 -15.74 21.68 -17.96
CA VAL A 40 -16.06 21.19 -16.63
C VAL A 40 -15.87 22.28 -15.59
N ARG A 41 -16.90 22.47 -14.74
CA ARG A 41 -16.78 23.23 -13.50
C ARG A 41 -16.75 22.28 -12.33
N LEU A 42 -15.73 22.41 -11.48
CA LEU A 42 -15.60 21.57 -10.30
C LEU A 42 -16.55 22.02 -9.19
N ALA A 43 -17.13 21.02 -8.51
CA ALA A 43 -17.83 21.21 -7.26
C ALA A 43 -17.54 20.02 -6.35
N PRO A 44 -17.40 20.22 -5.03
CA PRO A 44 -17.17 19.12 -4.11
C PRO A 44 -18.41 18.20 -4.07
N ARG A 45 -18.18 16.88 -4.10
CA ARG A 45 -19.23 15.87 -3.86
C ARG A 45 -19.76 15.93 -2.44
N ASP A 46 -18.87 16.23 -1.51
CA ASP A 46 -19.18 16.47 -0.10
C ASP A 46 -18.65 17.87 0.29
N PRO A 47 -19.53 18.87 0.48
CA PRO A 47 -19.12 20.23 0.85
C PRO A 47 -18.31 20.29 2.14
N ALA A 48 -18.53 19.37 3.09
CA ALA A 48 -17.79 19.34 4.36
C ALA A 48 -16.32 18.95 4.17
N ARG A 49 -15.99 18.24 3.09
CA ARG A 49 -14.62 17.81 2.76
C ARG A 49 -13.89 18.77 1.82
N GLY A 50 -14.60 19.75 1.24
CA GLY A 50 -14.06 20.61 0.20
C GLY A 50 -13.79 19.85 -1.12
N LEU A 51 -13.02 20.46 -2.02
CA LEU A 51 -12.62 19.82 -3.27
C LEU A 51 -11.55 18.76 -3.00
N THR A 52 -11.90 17.51 -3.18
CA THR A 52 -10.99 16.36 -3.11
C THR A 52 -10.34 16.10 -4.45
N TYR A 53 -9.30 15.25 -4.45
CA TYR A 53 -8.64 14.86 -5.70
C TYR A 53 -9.58 14.08 -6.62
N GLU A 54 -10.49 13.30 -6.06
CA GLU A 54 -11.51 12.57 -6.81
C GLU A 54 -12.45 13.52 -7.58
N ASP A 55 -12.79 14.67 -7.00
CA ASP A 55 -13.62 15.69 -7.69
C ASP A 55 -12.91 16.29 -8.90
N CYS A 56 -11.57 16.35 -8.89
CA CYS A 56 -10.76 16.87 -9.99
C CYS A 56 -10.53 15.85 -11.10
N ASN A 57 -10.78 14.55 -10.86
CA ASN A 57 -10.54 13.51 -11.84
C ASN A 57 -11.75 13.32 -12.75
N VAL A 58 -11.90 14.21 -13.68
CA VAL A 58 -12.97 14.28 -14.69
C VAL A 58 -12.39 14.24 -16.09
N GLY A 59 -13.17 13.88 -17.08
CA GLY A 59 -12.76 13.95 -18.50
C GLY A 59 -13.31 12.83 -19.35
N SER A 60 -12.83 12.77 -20.60
CA SER A 60 -13.44 12.04 -21.72
C SER A 60 -13.39 10.52 -21.56
N TYR A 61 -12.39 9.98 -20.85
CA TYR A 61 -12.31 8.54 -20.65
C TYR A 61 -12.90 8.16 -19.29
N GLY A 62 -13.93 7.36 -19.28
CA GLY A 62 -14.33 6.64 -18.07
C GLY A 62 -13.23 5.68 -17.64
N TYR A 63 -13.15 5.34 -16.36
CA TYR A 63 -12.12 4.43 -15.84
C TYR A 63 -12.07 3.05 -16.49
N ASP A 64 -13.18 2.60 -17.08
CA ASP A 64 -13.26 1.32 -17.79
C ASP A 64 -13.25 1.48 -19.32
N GLN A 65 -13.15 2.71 -19.81
CA GLN A 65 -13.21 3.07 -21.23
C GLN A 65 -11.84 3.41 -21.82
N LEU A 66 -10.76 2.95 -21.19
CA LEU A 66 -9.42 3.17 -21.72
C LEU A 66 -9.31 2.59 -23.13
N PRO A 67 -9.01 3.41 -24.16
CA PRO A 67 -8.75 2.89 -25.48
C PRO A 67 -7.62 1.87 -25.48
N GLU A 68 -7.73 0.81 -26.27
CA GLU A 68 -6.72 -0.26 -26.35
C GLU A 68 -5.34 0.30 -26.72
N LEU A 69 -5.32 1.34 -27.57
CA LEU A 69 -4.11 2.05 -27.93
C LEU A 69 -3.31 2.56 -26.73
N LEU A 70 -3.99 3.04 -25.68
CA LEU A 70 -3.34 3.59 -24.48
C LEU A 70 -2.83 2.52 -23.50
N ARG A 71 -3.02 1.25 -23.78
CA ARG A 71 -2.48 0.17 -22.95
C ARG A 71 -1.02 -0.13 -23.23
N THR A 72 -0.56 0.14 -24.44
CA THR A 72 0.82 -0.10 -24.88
C THR A 72 1.53 1.17 -25.30
N ASN A 73 0.78 2.15 -25.80
CA ASN A 73 1.32 3.42 -26.24
C ASN A 73 1.29 4.44 -25.10
N TYR A 74 2.39 5.15 -24.93
CA TYR A 74 2.56 6.04 -23.80
C TYR A 74 1.87 7.39 -24.01
N SER A 75 1.04 7.78 -23.06
CA SER A 75 0.55 9.15 -22.95
C SER A 75 0.75 9.67 -21.54
N MET A 76 1.36 10.83 -21.41
CA MET A 76 1.43 11.62 -20.18
C MET A 76 0.27 12.63 -20.10
N ALA A 77 -0.63 12.64 -21.09
CA ALA A 77 -1.76 13.54 -21.09
C ALA A 77 -2.63 13.32 -19.85
N PRO A 78 -3.04 14.40 -19.18
CA PRO A 78 -3.98 14.27 -18.07
C PRO A 78 -5.33 13.78 -18.60
N ARG A 79 -6.09 13.09 -17.73
CA ARG A 79 -7.44 12.64 -18.05
C ARG A 79 -8.30 13.81 -18.50
N GLY A 80 -9.02 13.62 -19.61
CA GLY A 80 -9.88 14.63 -20.21
C GLY A 80 -9.19 15.56 -21.21
N ALA A 81 -7.84 15.50 -21.31
CA ALA A 81 -7.13 16.20 -22.38
C ALA A 81 -7.28 15.50 -23.73
N GLU A 82 -7.25 16.25 -24.81
CA GLU A 82 -7.24 15.71 -26.16
C GLU A 82 -5.86 15.17 -26.49
N LEU A 83 -5.82 13.94 -27.02
CA LEU A 83 -4.57 13.29 -27.45
C LEU A 83 -4.27 13.67 -28.91
N TRP A 84 -3.06 14.13 -29.14
CA TRP A 84 -2.59 14.52 -30.48
C TRP A 84 -1.40 13.67 -30.93
N GLY A 85 -1.44 13.27 -32.22
CA GLY A 85 -0.34 12.60 -32.88
C GLY A 85 -0.19 11.11 -32.53
N THR A 86 0.96 10.56 -32.88
CA THR A 86 1.35 9.19 -32.58
C THR A 86 2.01 9.11 -31.21
N LEU A 87 1.58 8.17 -30.41
CA LEU A 87 2.15 7.93 -29.07
C LEU A 87 3.26 6.87 -29.18
N PRO A 88 4.41 7.06 -28.51
CA PRO A 88 5.44 6.03 -28.47
C PRO A 88 4.96 4.79 -27.71
N ASP A 89 5.46 3.62 -28.12
CA ASP A 89 5.19 2.35 -27.41
C ASP A 89 6.00 2.30 -26.10
N LEU A 90 5.37 1.80 -25.04
CA LEU A 90 5.99 1.59 -23.73
C LEU A 90 6.92 0.38 -23.68
N GLY A 91 6.78 -0.57 -24.60
CA GLY A 91 7.39 -1.89 -24.50
C GLY A 91 6.76 -2.83 -23.47
N TYR A 92 5.67 -2.38 -22.80
CA TYR A 92 4.89 -3.21 -21.86
C TYR A 92 3.43 -2.74 -21.80
N THR A 93 2.55 -3.59 -21.27
CA THR A 93 1.11 -3.28 -21.14
C THR A 93 0.81 -2.68 -19.79
N VAL A 94 -0.01 -1.62 -19.74
CA VAL A 94 -0.54 -1.06 -18.51
C VAL A 94 -1.81 -1.79 -18.06
N ASN A 95 -2.01 -1.85 -16.76
CA ASN A 95 -3.16 -2.50 -16.16
C ASN A 95 -4.46 -1.73 -16.40
N ARG A 96 -5.56 -2.46 -16.64
CA ARG A 96 -6.91 -1.91 -16.65
C ARG A 96 -7.41 -1.63 -15.22
N LYS A 97 -8.42 -0.79 -15.11
CA LYS A 97 -9.08 -0.48 -13.83
C LYS A 97 -9.52 -1.75 -13.09
N SER A 98 -10.13 -2.71 -13.79
CA SER A 98 -10.59 -3.98 -13.20
C SER A 98 -9.51 -4.78 -12.50
N ALA A 99 -8.22 -4.58 -12.85
CA ALA A 99 -7.11 -5.30 -12.23
C ALA A 99 -6.49 -4.58 -11.01
N VAL A 100 -6.67 -3.27 -10.87
CA VAL A 100 -5.88 -2.47 -9.91
C VAL A 100 -6.73 -1.59 -8.99
N TRP A 101 -8.00 -1.30 -9.35
CA TRP A 101 -8.84 -0.35 -8.62
C TRP A 101 -9.36 -0.90 -7.30
N ALA A 102 -9.62 0.00 -6.38
CA ALA A 102 -10.37 -0.25 -5.15
C ALA A 102 -11.33 0.92 -4.94
N ASP A 103 -12.60 0.65 -4.59
CA ASP A 103 -13.62 1.70 -4.43
C ASP A 103 -13.30 2.67 -3.28
N ASN A 104 -12.49 2.23 -2.32
CA ASN A 104 -12.06 3.05 -1.20
C ASN A 104 -10.75 3.84 -1.47
N VAL A 105 -10.13 3.72 -2.65
CA VAL A 105 -8.78 4.27 -2.91
C VAL A 105 -8.71 5.78 -2.75
N ALA A 106 -9.72 6.52 -3.22
CA ALA A 106 -9.77 7.98 -3.08
C ALA A 106 -9.88 8.40 -1.60
N ALA A 107 -10.70 7.70 -0.81
CA ALA A 107 -10.83 7.95 0.63
C ALA A 107 -9.52 7.64 1.38
N LEU A 108 -8.84 6.54 1.03
CA LEU A 108 -7.55 6.18 1.62
C LEU A 108 -6.45 7.17 1.26
N TYR A 109 -6.49 7.73 0.05
CA TYR A 109 -5.57 8.80 -0.35
C TYR A 109 -5.75 10.05 0.51
N GLU A 110 -7.00 10.51 0.72
CA GLU A 110 -7.30 11.67 1.57
C GLU A 110 -6.91 11.40 3.04
N GLU A 111 -7.20 10.19 3.55
CA GLU A 111 -6.80 9.79 4.90
C GLU A 111 -5.28 9.79 5.07
N ALA A 112 -4.53 9.22 4.11
CA ALA A 112 -3.08 9.16 4.17
C ALA A 112 -2.44 10.55 4.22
N LYS A 113 -2.99 11.53 3.48
CA LYS A 113 -2.55 12.93 3.55
C LYS A 113 -2.84 13.57 4.91
N ALA A 114 -4.04 13.34 5.43
CA ALA A 114 -4.49 13.95 6.70
C ALA A 114 -3.75 13.38 7.92
N ARG A 115 -3.37 12.10 7.86
CA ARG A 115 -2.72 11.38 8.98
C ARG A 115 -1.22 11.16 8.77
N ARG A 116 -0.57 11.98 7.96
CA ARG A 116 0.89 11.92 7.78
C ARG A 116 1.60 12.29 9.08
N TRP A 117 2.73 11.66 9.29
CA TRP A 117 3.60 11.89 10.45
C TRP A 117 5.07 11.92 10.04
N ALA A 118 5.92 12.49 10.87
CA ALA A 118 7.36 12.61 10.63
C ALA A 118 8.15 11.98 11.78
N PRO A 119 9.02 10.99 11.53
CA PRO A 119 9.78 10.29 12.57
C PRO A 119 10.59 11.19 13.49
N ALA A 120 11.04 12.35 13.00
CA ALA A 120 11.85 13.29 13.79
C ALA A 120 11.02 14.19 14.71
N VAL A 121 9.72 14.37 14.44
CA VAL A 121 8.85 15.33 15.14
C VAL A 121 7.83 14.63 16.01
N ASP A 122 7.22 13.55 15.50
CA ASP A 122 6.09 12.89 16.15
C ASP A 122 6.50 11.77 17.13
N LEU A 123 7.82 11.54 17.28
CA LEU A 123 8.39 10.58 18.24
C LEU A 123 9.38 11.27 19.17
N ALA A 124 9.12 11.18 20.47
CA ALA A 124 9.94 11.77 21.53
C ALA A 124 11.17 10.88 21.83
N TRP A 125 12.13 10.83 20.91
CA TRP A 125 13.32 9.95 20.99
C TRP A 125 14.13 10.14 22.28
N GLU A 126 14.17 11.34 22.83
CA GLU A 126 14.84 11.68 24.09
C GLU A 126 14.26 10.93 25.30
N ALA A 127 13.00 10.48 25.24
CA ALA A 127 12.39 9.70 26.31
C ALA A 127 13.03 8.32 26.50
N LEU A 128 13.72 7.78 25.49
CA LEU A 128 14.47 6.52 25.63
C LEU A 128 15.62 6.63 26.63
N ALA A 129 16.26 7.80 26.72
CA ALA A 129 17.34 8.03 27.69
C ALA A 129 16.83 8.17 29.13
N GLN A 130 15.57 8.59 29.31
CA GLN A 130 14.95 8.81 30.61
C GLN A 130 14.43 7.54 31.27
N ALA A 131 14.03 6.55 30.45
CA ALA A 131 13.50 5.26 30.91
C ALA A 131 14.18 4.12 30.12
N PRO A 132 15.39 3.71 30.53
CA PRO A 132 16.15 2.70 29.80
C PRO A 132 15.42 1.35 29.83
N VAL A 133 15.32 0.74 28.67
CA VAL A 133 14.76 -0.60 28.48
C VAL A 133 15.79 -1.63 28.93
N PRO A 134 15.39 -2.73 29.60
CA PRO A 134 16.32 -3.82 29.94
C PRO A 134 17.10 -4.31 28.72
N GLU A 135 18.40 -4.57 28.89
CA GLU A 135 19.32 -4.88 27.76
C GLU A 135 18.83 -6.02 26.86
N VAL A 136 18.28 -7.08 27.46
CA VAL A 136 17.74 -8.23 26.70
C VAL A 136 16.54 -7.83 25.82
N LEU A 137 15.68 -6.94 26.30
CA LEU A 137 14.53 -6.45 25.54
C LEU A 137 14.97 -5.43 24.48
N GLU A 138 16.00 -4.63 24.80
CA GLU A 138 16.60 -3.71 23.83
C GLU A 138 17.25 -4.47 22.67
N ALA A 139 17.97 -5.55 22.95
CA ALA A 139 18.55 -6.43 21.93
C ALA A 139 17.45 -7.11 21.09
N ALA A 140 16.36 -7.55 21.71
CA ALA A 140 15.20 -8.13 21.04
C ALA A 140 14.49 -7.11 20.13
N LEU A 141 14.31 -5.87 20.60
CA LEU A 141 13.74 -4.78 19.78
C LEU A 141 14.63 -4.47 18.58
N ALA A 142 15.95 -4.35 18.78
CA ALA A 142 16.89 -4.08 17.69
C ALA A 142 16.85 -5.17 16.62
N GLN A 143 16.77 -6.46 17.02
CA GLN A 143 16.60 -7.58 16.08
C GLN A 143 15.26 -7.52 15.36
N LEU A 144 14.18 -7.32 16.09
CA LEU A 144 12.83 -7.24 15.47
C LEU A 144 12.70 -6.05 14.53
N CYS A 145 13.24 -4.88 14.89
CA CYS A 145 13.29 -3.70 14.02
C CYS A 145 14.13 -3.95 12.77
N THR A 146 15.23 -4.71 12.86
CA THR A 146 16.03 -5.11 11.69
C THR A 146 15.20 -5.97 10.74
N PHE A 147 14.52 -6.98 11.25
CA PHE A 147 13.64 -7.87 10.49
C PHE A 147 12.46 -7.11 9.83
N LEU A 148 11.77 -6.28 10.60
CA LEU A 148 10.62 -5.52 10.09
C LEU A 148 11.01 -4.46 9.06
N GLN A 149 12.23 -3.93 9.12
CA GLN A 149 12.79 -3.05 8.10
C GLN A 149 12.92 -3.76 6.74
N GLU A 150 13.33 -5.03 6.71
CA GLU A 150 13.36 -5.85 5.49
C GLU A 150 11.95 -6.02 4.92
N CYS A 151 10.98 -6.33 5.77
CA CYS A 151 9.58 -6.47 5.36
C CYS A 151 9.02 -5.18 4.76
N ALA A 152 9.34 -4.01 5.36
CA ALA A 152 8.94 -2.71 4.82
C ALA A 152 9.61 -2.42 3.46
N ALA A 153 10.88 -2.81 3.29
CA ALA A 153 11.58 -2.68 2.01
C ALA A 153 10.94 -3.57 0.92
N GLY A 154 10.52 -4.79 1.26
CA GLY A 154 9.76 -5.65 0.35
C GLY A 154 8.42 -5.03 -0.05
N ALA A 155 7.65 -4.51 0.90
CA ALA A 155 6.37 -3.85 0.63
C ALA A 155 6.53 -2.58 -0.23
N LEU A 156 7.60 -1.80 -0.02
CA LEU A 156 7.96 -0.66 -0.86
C LEU A 156 8.30 -1.11 -2.28
N GLY A 157 9.15 -2.13 -2.41
CA GLY A 157 9.58 -2.68 -3.70
C GLY A 157 8.40 -3.19 -4.54
N LEU A 158 7.43 -3.86 -3.90
CA LEU A 158 6.22 -4.33 -4.56
C LEU A 158 5.39 -3.17 -5.14
N ALA A 159 5.13 -2.12 -4.37
CA ALA A 159 4.38 -0.96 -4.84
C ALA A 159 5.14 -0.23 -5.98
N ALA A 160 6.46 -0.06 -5.85
CA ALA A 160 7.31 0.58 -6.84
C ALA A 160 7.33 -0.18 -8.17
N HIS A 161 7.40 -1.52 -8.13
CA HIS A 161 7.39 -2.37 -9.33
C HIS A 161 6.14 -2.16 -10.19
N TRP A 162 4.99 -1.99 -9.56
CA TRP A 162 3.71 -1.90 -10.27
C TRP A 162 3.31 -0.48 -10.67
N LEU A 163 3.88 0.56 -10.04
CA LEU A 163 3.46 1.96 -10.22
C LEU A 163 3.53 2.41 -11.69
N SER A 164 4.58 2.05 -12.42
CA SER A 164 4.74 2.36 -13.84
C SER A 164 3.73 1.65 -14.74
N ARG A 165 3.25 0.49 -14.31
CA ARG A 165 2.28 -0.35 -15.04
C ARG A 165 0.81 -0.02 -14.74
N ILE A 166 0.56 1.05 -13.99
CA ILE A 166 -0.78 1.57 -13.75
C ILE A 166 -1.03 2.71 -14.71
N ASN A 167 -2.19 2.66 -15.36
CA ASN A 167 -2.59 3.68 -16.31
C ASN A 167 -2.63 5.07 -15.69
N GLN A 168 -2.20 6.07 -16.45
CA GLN A 168 -2.16 7.47 -16.03
C GLN A 168 -3.52 8.04 -15.67
N GLU A 169 -4.59 7.59 -16.27
CA GLU A 169 -5.94 8.07 -15.93
C GLU A 169 -6.45 7.62 -14.54
N LEU A 170 -5.81 6.62 -13.93
CA LEU A 170 -6.13 6.16 -12.57
C LEU A 170 -5.34 6.97 -11.53
N LEU A 171 -5.54 8.30 -11.55
CA LEU A 171 -4.74 9.26 -10.80
C LEU A 171 -4.82 9.06 -9.29
N GLU A 172 -6.00 8.79 -8.74
CA GLU A 172 -6.20 8.53 -7.30
C GLU A 172 -5.40 7.33 -6.85
N LEU A 173 -5.41 6.26 -7.65
CA LEU A 173 -4.68 5.04 -7.35
C LEU A 173 -3.16 5.28 -7.40
N LYS A 174 -2.67 5.93 -8.45
CA LYS A 174 -1.22 6.25 -8.55
C LYS A 174 -0.78 7.12 -7.39
N SER A 175 -1.56 8.14 -7.06
CA SER A 175 -1.27 9.04 -5.94
C SER A 175 -1.30 8.32 -4.60
N TYR A 176 -2.26 7.42 -4.39
CA TYR A 176 -2.33 6.58 -3.19
C TYR A 176 -1.10 5.67 -3.07
N LEU A 177 -0.69 5.00 -4.14
CA LEU A 177 0.50 4.14 -4.12
C LEU A 177 1.79 4.92 -3.85
N CYS A 178 1.90 6.17 -4.34
CA CYS A 178 3.01 7.06 -3.96
C CYS A 178 3.03 7.33 -2.45
N LEU A 179 1.86 7.56 -1.82
CA LEU A 179 1.77 7.73 -0.37
C LEU A 179 2.08 6.42 0.37
N GLN A 180 1.60 5.26 -0.13
CA GLN A 180 1.96 3.95 0.44
C GLN A 180 3.47 3.72 0.39
N MET A 181 4.14 4.07 -0.71
CA MET A 181 5.61 3.99 -0.77
C MET A 181 6.28 4.93 0.23
N LEU A 182 5.76 6.15 0.41
CA LEU A 182 6.26 7.07 1.43
C LEU A 182 6.06 6.52 2.84
N ASP A 183 4.90 5.89 3.12
CA ASP A 183 4.64 5.22 4.39
C ASP A 183 5.69 4.12 4.64
N GLN A 184 5.97 3.26 3.65
CA GLN A 184 6.98 2.20 3.79
C GLN A 184 8.41 2.76 3.95
N ALA A 185 8.75 3.84 3.26
CA ALA A 185 10.04 4.53 3.44
C ALA A 185 10.20 5.08 4.86
N ARG A 186 9.13 5.64 5.46
CA ARG A 186 9.10 6.05 6.86
C ARG A 186 9.24 4.86 7.82
N HIS A 187 8.60 3.73 7.51
CA HIS A 187 8.74 2.51 8.31
C HIS A 187 10.20 2.03 8.32
N ILE A 188 10.86 2.00 7.16
CA ILE A 188 12.30 1.67 7.06
C ILE A 188 13.12 2.63 7.93
N GLU A 189 12.88 3.94 7.80
CA GLU A 189 13.60 4.96 8.57
C GLU A 189 13.41 4.80 10.07
N VAL A 190 12.15 4.72 10.53
CA VAL A 190 11.84 4.72 11.96
C VAL A 190 12.30 3.43 12.66
N LEU A 191 12.17 2.28 11.98
CA LEU A 191 12.66 1.01 12.50
C LEU A 191 14.18 0.99 12.59
N ARG A 192 14.87 1.57 11.59
CA ARG A 192 16.31 1.75 11.65
C ARG A 192 16.73 2.66 12.80
N LYS A 193 16.09 3.81 12.94
CA LYS A 193 16.34 4.73 14.07
C LYS A 193 16.14 4.03 15.40
N ARG A 194 15.06 3.25 15.55
CA ARG A 194 14.79 2.54 16.81
C ARG A 194 15.86 1.49 17.13
N ALA A 195 16.29 0.69 16.15
CA ALA A 195 17.35 -0.30 16.35
C ALA A 195 18.67 0.34 16.77
N LEU A 196 18.96 1.56 16.29
CA LEU A 196 20.20 2.28 16.60
C LEU A 196 20.11 3.07 17.92
N ALA A 197 18.94 3.62 18.25
CA ALA A 197 18.76 4.50 19.41
C ALA A 197 19.02 3.80 20.75
N GLY A 198 18.78 2.50 20.86
CA GLY A 198 19.08 1.71 22.05
C GLY A 198 20.55 1.26 22.18
N GLY A 199 21.43 1.71 21.29
CA GLY A 199 22.85 1.38 21.34
C GLY A 199 23.21 -0.05 20.89
N GLN A 200 22.22 -0.86 20.50
CA GLN A 200 22.42 -2.27 20.09
C GLN A 200 22.87 -2.43 18.64
N GLY A 201 22.61 -1.44 17.79
CA GLY A 201 22.86 -1.49 16.36
C GLY A 201 21.87 -2.39 15.60
N LEU A 202 22.02 -2.43 14.28
CA LEU A 202 21.31 -3.41 13.44
C LEU A 202 21.81 -4.81 13.75
N LYS A 203 20.90 -5.77 13.70
CA LYS A 203 21.19 -7.16 14.00
C LYS A 203 21.21 -8.01 12.71
N ARG A 204 20.79 -9.24 12.80
CA ARG A 204 20.91 -10.21 11.71
C ARG A 204 19.75 -10.12 10.74
N ALA A 205 20.05 -10.10 9.44
CA ALA A 205 19.07 -10.27 8.36
C ALA A 205 18.54 -11.70 8.31
N SER A 206 17.29 -11.87 7.89
CA SER A 206 16.64 -13.17 7.80
C SER A 206 16.64 -13.69 6.37
N VAL A 207 17.32 -14.82 6.13
CA VAL A 207 17.33 -15.46 4.80
C VAL A 207 15.93 -15.91 4.39
N SER A 208 15.14 -16.46 5.33
CA SER A 208 13.77 -16.92 5.02
C SER A 208 12.82 -15.73 4.74
N ALA A 209 13.00 -14.61 5.42
CA ALA A 209 12.24 -13.39 5.12
C ALA A 209 12.61 -12.83 3.73
N GLU A 210 13.89 -12.72 3.42
CA GLU A 210 14.33 -12.25 2.11
C GLU A 210 13.78 -13.12 0.97
N GLN A 211 13.84 -14.45 1.12
CA GLN A 211 13.27 -15.35 0.14
C GLN A 211 11.76 -15.15 -0.01
N ALA A 212 11.02 -15.12 1.10
CA ALA A 212 9.58 -14.88 1.09
C ALA A 212 9.20 -13.56 0.42
N LEU A 213 9.91 -12.47 0.74
CA LEU A 213 9.66 -11.14 0.18
C LEU A 213 9.95 -11.11 -1.33
N LYS A 214 11.04 -11.73 -1.77
CA LYS A 214 11.37 -11.83 -3.20
C LYS A 214 10.30 -12.61 -3.98
N GLU A 215 9.81 -13.73 -3.44
CA GLU A 215 8.72 -14.49 -4.06
C GLU A 215 7.43 -13.67 -4.16
N LEU A 216 7.05 -12.93 -3.12
CA LEU A 216 5.89 -12.05 -3.17
C LEU A 216 6.06 -10.91 -4.20
N CYS A 217 7.26 -10.35 -4.31
CA CYS A 217 7.58 -9.31 -5.30
C CYS A 217 7.60 -9.85 -6.74
N ALA A 218 7.85 -11.15 -6.95
CA ALA A 218 7.89 -11.80 -8.25
C ALA A 218 6.51 -12.17 -8.81
N ALA A 219 5.41 -11.75 -8.17
CA ALA A 219 4.06 -12.01 -8.66
C ALA A 219 3.87 -11.50 -10.10
N GLU A 220 3.31 -12.34 -10.98
CA GLU A 220 3.20 -12.05 -12.41
C GLU A 220 2.10 -11.04 -12.77
N THR A 221 1.10 -10.90 -11.90
CA THR A 221 -0.04 -9.99 -12.11
C THR A 221 -0.26 -9.11 -10.89
N TYR A 222 -0.83 -7.91 -11.13
CA TYR A 222 -1.14 -7.01 -10.03
C TYR A 222 -2.09 -7.62 -8.99
N PRO A 223 -3.20 -8.32 -9.36
CA PRO A 223 -4.06 -8.97 -8.37
C PRO A 223 -3.33 -10.03 -7.53
N ALA A 224 -2.43 -10.81 -8.13
CA ALA A 224 -1.58 -11.76 -7.39
C ALA A 224 -0.63 -11.03 -6.43
N ALA A 225 0.04 -9.95 -6.90
CA ALA A 225 0.86 -9.10 -6.06
C ALA A 225 0.08 -8.48 -4.90
N SER A 226 -1.18 -8.10 -5.14
CA SER A 226 -2.06 -7.51 -4.12
C SER A 226 -2.46 -8.53 -3.05
N VAL A 227 -2.87 -9.74 -3.40
CA VAL A 227 -3.19 -10.76 -2.38
C VAL A 227 -1.94 -11.18 -1.60
N GLY A 228 -0.78 -11.30 -2.24
CA GLY A 228 0.49 -11.61 -1.57
C GLY A 228 1.00 -10.48 -0.69
N GLY A 229 1.05 -9.26 -1.22
CA GLY A 229 1.63 -8.09 -0.53
C GLY A 229 0.68 -7.43 0.46
N HIS A 230 -0.56 -7.15 0.05
CA HIS A 230 -1.47 -6.41 0.90
C HIS A 230 -2.26 -7.31 1.87
N LEU A 231 -2.74 -8.49 1.43
CA LEU A 231 -3.49 -9.36 2.33
C LEU A 231 -2.57 -10.26 3.16
N LEU A 232 -1.66 -11.02 2.54
CA LEU A 232 -0.82 -11.97 3.28
C LEU A 232 0.27 -11.26 4.10
N LEU A 233 1.20 -10.54 3.45
CA LEU A 233 2.26 -9.79 4.14
C LEU A 233 1.67 -8.68 5.02
N GLY A 234 0.67 -7.95 4.54
CA GLY A 234 0.00 -6.88 5.31
C GLY A 234 -0.67 -7.40 6.57
N SER A 235 -1.30 -8.58 6.56
CA SER A 235 -1.89 -9.20 7.76
C SER A 235 -0.82 -9.59 8.78
N PHE A 236 0.30 -10.14 8.29
CA PHE A 236 1.44 -10.45 9.14
C PHE A 236 1.99 -9.19 9.83
N LEU A 237 2.30 -8.16 9.06
CA LEU A 237 2.85 -6.91 9.58
C LEU A 237 1.90 -6.24 10.58
N LEU A 238 0.62 -6.17 10.23
CA LEU A 238 -0.40 -5.56 11.10
C LEU A 238 -0.52 -6.30 12.44
N GLY A 239 -0.50 -7.64 12.41
CA GLY A 239 -0.54 -8.46 13.62
C GLY A 239 0.70 -8.27 14.50
N VAL A 240 1.89 -8.29 13.89
CA VAL A 240 3.16 -8.09 14.61
C VAL A 240 3.23 -6.69 15.23
N TYR A 241 2.93 -5.62 14.47
CA TYR A 241 2.97 -4.25 15.01
C TYR A 241 1.96 -4.02 16.13
N ARG A 242 0.75 -4.58 16.02
CA ARG A 242 -0.25 -4.54 17.11
C ARG A 242 0.25 -5.25 18.37
N GLN A 243 0.88 -6.42 18.20
CA GLN A 243 1.43 -7.16 19.33
C GLN A 243 2.57 -6.40 20.00
N VAL A 244 3.49 -5.81 19.21
CA VAL A 244 4.59 -5.01 19.76
C VAL A 244 4.04 -3.78 20.49
N ALA A 245 3.01 -3.11 19.95
CA ALA A 245 2.33 -2.00 20.63
C ALA A 245 1.74 -2.43 21.99
N ALA A 246 1.19 -3.64 22.07
CA ALA A 246 0.57 -4.16 23.31
C ALA A 246 1.60 -4.49 24.41
N VAL A 247 2.85 -4.77 24.04
CA VAL A 247 3.94 -5.10 24.96
C VAL A 247 5.08 -4.10 24.92
N ALA A 248 4.84 -2.92 24.36
CA ALA A 248 5.84 -1.90 24.13
C ALA A 248 6.60 -1.53 25.41
N PRO A 249 7.93 -1.69 25.45
CA PRO A 249 8.70 -1.46 26.68
C PRO A 249 8.92 0.03 26.97
N SER A 250 8.66 0.91 26.01
CA SER A 250 8.74 2.36 26.19
C SER A 250 7.57 3.09 25.55
N PRO A 251 7.27 4.35 25.98
CA PRO A 251 6.27 5.20 25.31
C PRO A 251 6.61 5.46 23.85
N VAL A 252 7.90 5.55 23.49
CA VAL A 252 8.34 5.75 22.10
C VAL A 252 7.99 4.54 21.25
N ASP A 253 8.25 3.32 21.76
CA ASP A 253 7.89 2.08 21.06
C ASP A 253 6.39 1.96 20.84
N LEU A 254 5.59 2.32 21.85
CA LEU A 254 4.13 2.33 21.75
C LEU A 254 3.66 3.30 20.66
N GLN A 255 4.17 4.54 20.67
CA GLN A 255 3.77 5.56 19.70
C GLN A 255 4.23 5.18 18.29
N LEU A 256 5.46 4.72 18.13
CA LEU A 256 6.00 4.22 16.87
C LEU A 256 5.08 3.14 16.28
N CYS A 257 4.77 2.11 17.06
CA CYS A 257 3.92 1.01 16.60
C CYS A 257 2.51 1.47 16.25
N ARG A 258 1.91 2.42 17.01
CA ARG A 258 0.59 2.98 16.69
C ARG A 258 0.57 3.67 15.32
N LEU A 259 1.59 4.46 15.03
CA LEU A 259 1.70 5.17 13.75
C LEU A 259 1.90 4.20 12.58
N VAL A 260 2.77 3.21 12.75
CA VAL A 260 2.99 2.17 11.72
C VAL A 260 1.75 1.27 11.53
N VAL A 261 1.03 0.94 12.60
CA VAL A 261 -0.26 0.21 12.52
C VAL A 261 -1.28 0.99 11.70
N GLN A 262 -1.38 2.31 11.90
CA GLN A 262 -2.28 3.16 11.12
C GLN A 262 -1.99 3.08 9.62
N ASP A 263 -0.73 3.19 9.23
CA ASP A 263 -0.30 3.15 7.82
C ASP A 263 -0.49 1.74 7.22
N THR A 264 -0.10 0.70 7.95
CA THR A 264 -0.27 -0.70 7.53
C THR A 264 -1.75 -1.08 7.39
N ALA A 265 -2.63 -0.57 8.26
CA ALA A 265 -4.07 -0.80 8.16
C ALA A 265 -4.65 -0.21 6.86
N ARG A 266 -4.18 0.97 6.41
CA ARG A 266 -4.58 1.54 5.11
C ARG A 266 -4.12 0.67 3.94
N MET A 267 -2.88 0.16 4.00
CA MET A 267 -2.35 -0.77 3.00
C MET A 267 -3.23 -2.03 2.87
N VAL A 268 -3.60 -2.64 4.00
CA VAL A 268 -4.49 -3.82 4.04
C VAL A 268 -5.89 -3.48 3.55
N ALA A 269 -6.43 -2.32 3.93
CA ALA A 269 -7.76 -1.86 3.49
C ALA A 269 -7.82 -1.65 1.97
N TYR A 270 -6.76 -1.07 1.38
CA TYR A 270 -6.64 -0.97 -0.07
C TYR A 270 -6.61 -2.34 -0.72
N GLY A 271 -5.75 -3.26 -0.25
CA GLY A 271 -5.64 -4.61 -0.82
C GLY A 271 -6.97 -5.38 -0.77
N SER A 272 -7.68 -5.32 0.36
CA SER A 272 -9.00 -5.95 0.51
C SER A 272 -10.03 -5.36 -0.48
N GLY A 273 -10.03 -4.03 -0.64
CA GLY A 273 -10.87 -3.33 -1.60
C GLY A 273 -10.53 -3.68 -3.05
N GLN A 274 -9.25 -3.73 -3.38
CA GLN A 274 -8.75 -4.05 -4.71
C GLN A 274 -9.12 -5.47 -5.13
N VAL A 275 -8.86 -6.47 -4.29
CA VAL A 275 -9.20 -7.86 -4.59
C VAL A 275 -10.71 -8.04 -4.75
N ARG A 276 -11.50 -7.41 -3.90
CA ARG A 276 -12.97 -7.42 -3.99
C ARG A 276 -13.44 -6.81 -5.32
N TYR A 277 -12.91 -5.65 -5.69
CA TYR A 277 -13.23 -4.99 -6.95
C TYR A 277 -12.85 -5.87 -8.14
N HIS A 278 -11.64 -6.43 -8.12
CA HIS A 278 -11.16 -7.32 -9.18
C HIS A 278 -12.08 -8.53 -9.39
N LEU A 279 -12.42 -9.24 -8.31
CA LEU A 279 -13.28 -10.43 -8.37
C LEU A 279 -14.73 -10.11 -8.72
N ALA A 280 -15.24 -8.92 -8.37
CA ALA A 280 -16.56 -8.46 -8.81
C ALA A 280 -16.63 -8.25 -10.33
N HIS A 281 -15.54 -7.81 -10.97
CA HIS A 281 -15.47 -7.56 -12.41
C HIS A 281 -14.92 -8.73 -13.23
N GLN A 282 -14.16 -9.62 -12.60
CA GLN A 282 -13.51 -10.79 -13.20
C GLN A 282 -13.61 -12.03 -12.30
N PRO A 283 -14.82 -12.54 -12.04
CA PRO A 283 -15.03 -13.64 -11.08
C PRO A 283 -14.29 -14.92 -11.47
N GLN A 284 -14.01 -15.14 -12.75
CA GLN A 284 -13.23 -16.28 -13.26
C GLN A 284 -11.77 -16.28 -12.76
N GLN A 285 -11.26 -15.13 -12.29
CA GLN A 285 -9.90 -15.02 -11.74
C GLN A 285 -9.78 -15.56 -10.31
N ALA A 286 -10.89 -15.88 -9.65
CA ALA A 286 -10.87 -16.41 -8.29
C ALA A 286 -10.02 -17.71 -8.17
N ALA A 287 -10.17 -18.62 -9.13
CA ALA A 287 -9.39 -19.87 -9.15
C ALA A 287 -7.88 -19.59 -9.27
N PHE A 288 -7.49 -18.71 -10.17
CA PHE A 288 -6.08 -18.30 -10.34
C PHE A 288 -5.49 -17.70 -9.05
N LEU A 289 -6.23 -16.81 -8.38
CA LEU A 289 -5.77 -16.21 -7.12
C LEU A 289 -5.71 -17.23 -5.98
N GLN A 290 -6.63 -18.19 -5.93
CA GLN A 290 -6.59 -19.29 -4.97
C GLN A 290 -5.34 -20.18 -5.20
N ASP A 291 -5.04 -20.53 -6.46
CA ASP A 291 -3.85 -21.31 -6.81
C ASP A 291 -2.55 -20.56 -6.50
N TYR A 292 -2.53 -19.24 -6.71
CA TYR A 292 -1.41 -18.40 -6.31
C TYR A 292 -1.21 -18.44 -4.78
N LEU A 293 -2.28 -18.27 -4.01
CA LEU A 293 -2.21 -18.29 -2.55
C LEU A 293 -1.82 -19.65 -1.97
N ASP A 294 -2.20 -20.76 -2.60
CA ASP A 294 -1.75 -22.09 -2.19
C ASP A 294 -0.23 -22.21 -2.19
N ARG A 295 0.41 -21.52 -3.13
CA ARG A 295 1.87 -21.45 -3.23
C ARG A 295 2.44 -20.35 -2.31
N ALA A 296 1.84 -19.16 -2.28
CA ALA A 296 2.34 -18.00 -1.54
C ALA A 296 2.23 -18.12 -0.02
N GLU A 297 1.33 -18.96 0.50
CA GLU A 297 1.16 -19.12 1.96
C GLU A 297 2.41 -19.66 2.68
N HIS A 298 3.32 -20.36 1.97
CA HIS A 298 4.60 -20.77 2.58
C HIS A 298 5.50 -19.56 2.91
N CYS A 299 5.32 -18.41 2.20
CA CYS A 299 6.01 -17.18 2.54
C CYS A 299 5.61 -16.69 3.95
N LEU A 300 4.30 -16.78 4.29
CA LEU A 300 3.84 -16.45 5.63
C LEU A 300 4.43 -17.40 6.69
N VAL A 301 4.54 -18.70 6.38
CA VAL A 301 5.22 -19.67 7.24
C VAL A 301 6.68 -19.28 7.45
N GLY A 302 7.40 -18.91 6.38
CA GLY A 302 8.79 -18.46 6.43
C GLY A 302 8.97 -17.21 7.30
N LEU A 303 8.08 -16.22 7.16
CA LEU A 303 8.10 -15.00 7.96
C LEU A 303 7.79 -15.29 9.45
N MET A 304 6.72 -16.03 9.72
CA MET A 304 6.29 -16.36 11.10
C MET A 304 7.22 -17.36 11.79
N GLY A 305 7.97 -18.17 11.05
CA GLY A 305 8.89 -19.18 11.59
C GLY A 305 10.34 -18.72 11.67
N SER A 306 10.67 -17.53 11.13
CA SER A 306 12.03 -17.00 11.18
C SER A 306 12.50 -16.78 12.62
N PRO A 307 13.63 -17.33 13.04
CA PRO A 307 14.21 -17.06 14.37
C PRO A 307 14.39 -15.57 14.64
N GLU A 308 14.78 -14.80 13.62
CA GLU A 308 14.99 -13.35 13.68
C GLU A 308 13.69 -12.56 13.96
N CYS A 309 12.53 -13.20 13.79
CA CYS A 309 11.22 -12.65 14.14
C CYS A 309 10.68 -13.26 15.44
N VAL A 310 10.69 -14.60 15.54
CA VAL A 310 10.02 -15.35 16.60
C VAL A 310 10.68 -15.15 17.95
N GLU A 311 12.02 -15.28 18.02
CA GLU A 311 12.76 -15.19 19.29
C GLU A 311 12.66 -13.80 19.93
N PRO A 312 12.87 -12.69 19.18
CA PRO A 312 12.63 -11.36 19.73
C PRO A 312 11.19 -11.15 20.23
N LEU A 313 10.20 -11.64 19.49
CA LEU A 313 8.79 -11.56 19.91
C LEU A 313 8.53 -12.35 21.19
N ILE A 314 9.17 -13.52 21.37
CA ILE A 314 9.06 -14.31 22.61
C ILE A 314 9.60 -13.51 23.80
N LEU A 315 10.79 -12.92 23.65
CA LEU A 315 11.40 -12.12 24.71
C LEU A 315 10.57 -10.88 25.06
N LEU A 316 10.10 -10.14 24.05
CA LEU A 316 9.25 -8.97 24.24
C LEU A 316 7.92 -9.33 24.89
N CYS A 317 7.25 -10.36 24.37
CA CYS A 317 5.97 -10.83 24.92
C CYS A 317 6.12 -11.42 26.33
N GLY A 318 7.25 -12.04 26.64
CA GLY A 318 7.55 -12.58 27.96
C GLY A 318 8.00 -11.52 28.96
N GLY A 319 8.54 -10.40 28.48
CA GLY A 319 9.09 -9.33 29.31
C GLY A 319 10.50 -9.64 29.83
N GLY A 320 11.23 -10.59 29.20
CA GLY A 320 12.60 -10.95 29.59
C GLY A 320 13.02 -12.34 29.12
N SER A 321 14.14 -12.84 29.67
CA SER A 321 14.78 -14.09 29.28
C SER A 321 14.76 -15.19 30.35
N ALA A 322 14.11 -14.97 31.51
CA ALA A 322 13.94 -16.02 32.51
C ALA A 322 13.06 -17.17 31.94
N PRO A 323 13.26 -18.43 32.34
CA PRO A 323 12.55 -19.60 31.79
C PRO A 323 11.03 -19.43 31.73
N GLU A 324 10.42 -18.92 32.81
CA GLU A 324 8.98 -18.68 32.88
C GLU A 324 8.52 -17.55 31.94
N GLN A 325 9.35 -16.51 31.79
CA GLN A 325 9.09 -15.41 30.83
C GLN A 325 9.13 -15.92 29.40
N VAL A 326 10.15 -16.71 29.05
CA VAL A 326 10.27 -17.34 27.74
C VAL A 326 9.10 -18.26 27.45
N GLN A 327 8.69 -19.09 28.42
CA GLN A 327 7.52 -19.96 28.28
C GLN A 327 6.23 -19.15 28.06
N GLY A 328 6.00 -18.12 28.87
CA GLY A 328 4.86 -17.22 28.72
C GLY A 328 4.86 -16.47 27.41
N GLY A 329 6.03 -16.00 26.98
CA GLY A 329 6.25 -15.35 25.69
C GLY A 329 5.94 -16.26 24.50
N SER A 330 6.42 -17.51 24.54
CA SER A 330 6.16 -18.52 23.49
C SER A 330 4.66 -18.78 23.33
N GLN A 331 3.92 -18.89 24.43
CA GLN A 331 2.46 -19.07 24.39
C GLN A 331 1.75 -17.86 23.78
N ARG A 332 2.22 -16.63 24.07
CA ARG A 332 1.66 -15.40 23.47
C ARG A 332 1.96 -15.32 21.98
N VAL A 333 3.17 -15.64 21.56
CA VAL A 333 3.58 -15.68 20.15
C VAL A 333 2.79 -16.73 19.37
N ALA A 334 2.56 -17.92 19.93
CA ALA A 334 1.72 -18.93 19.30
C ALA A 334 0.25 -18.44 19.10
N ARG A 335 -0.29 -17.69 20.08
CA ARG A 335 -1.61 -17.06 19.92
C ARG A 335 -1.59 -15.94 18.87
N LEU A 336 -0.55 -15.13 18.83
CA LEU A 336 -0.37 -14.11 17.81
C LEU A 336 -0.36 -14.72 16.40
N GLN A 337 0.43 -15.77 16.17
CA GLN A 337 0.50 -16.47 14.89
C GLN A 337 -0.87 -17.02 14.47
N ALA A 338 -1.61 -17.62 15.41
CA ALA A 338 -2.97 -18.09 15.14
C ALA A 338 -3.92 -16.95 14.79
N GLY A 339 -3.81 -15.81 15.48
CA GLY A 339 -4.59 -14.59 15.19
C GLY A 339 -4.27 -14.01 13.82
N ILE A 340 -2.99 -13.93 13.45
CA ILE A 340 -2.56 -13.45 12.11
C ILE A 340 -3.17 -14.31 11.01
N VAL A 341 -3.11 -15.64 11.15
CA VAL A 341 -3.69 -16.57 10.18
C VAL A 341 -5.21 -16.41 10.10
N ALA A 342 -5.89 -16.33 11.24
CA ALA A 342 -7.34 -16.15 11.27
C ALA A 342 -7.78 -14.84 10.59
N GLU A 343 -7.14 -13.72 10.92
CA GLU A 343 -7.43 -12.42 10.29
C GLU A 343 -7.10 -12.40 8.79
N TYR A 344 -6.02 -13.04 8.37
CA TYR A 344 -5.68 -13.19 6.95
C TYR A 344 -6.76 -13.95 6.18
N LEU A 345 -7.19 -15.09 6.71
CA LEU A 345 -8.24 -15.90 6.07
C LEU A 345 -9.59 -15.16 6.03
N GLU A 346 -9.97 -14.48 7.09
CA GLU A 346 -11.18 -13.64 7.14
C GLU A 346 -11.14 -12.53 6.09
N ARG A 347 -9.98 -11.88 5.91
CA ARG A 347 -9.80 -10.87 4.86
C ARG A 347 -9.92 -11.44 3.46
N CYS A 348 -9.36 -12.63 3.23
CA CYS A 348 -9.50 -13.32 1.94
C CYS A 348 -10.98 -13.64 1.62
N GLU A 349 -11.70 -14.21 2.58
CA GLU A 349 -13.15 -14.48 2.45
C GLU A 349 -13.94 -13.18 2.19
N GLY A 350 -13.69 -12.15 3.00
CA GLY A 350 -14.34 -10.84 2.85
C GLY A 350 -13.99 -10.10 1.56
N ALA A 351 -12.86 -10.43 0.94
CA ALA A 351 -12.46 -9.92 -0.37
C ALA A 351 -13.03 -10.74 -1.54
N GLY A 352 -13.76 -11.83 -1.27
CA GLY A 352 -14.41 -12.65 -2.30
C GLY A 352 -13.66 -13.94 -2.68
N LEU A 353 -12.57 -14.27 -2.00
CA LEU A 353 -11.86 -15.54 -2.16
C LEU A 353 -12.54 -16.64 -1.31
N ARG A 354 -13.78 -16.95 -1.67
CA ARG A 354 -14.64 -17.88 -0.94
C ARG A 354 -14.01 -19.26 -0.82
N GLY A 355 -14.15 -19.89 0.36
CA GLY A 355 -13.60 -21.21 0.65
C GLY A 355 -12.08 -21.19 0.90
N ARG A 356 -11.47 -20.02 1.11
CA ARG A 356 -10.03 -19.93 1.41
C ARG A 356 -9.71 -20.58 2.75
N THR A 357 -10.59 -20.46 3.72
CA THR A 357 -10.40 -21.02 5.06
C THR A 357 -10.28 -22.54 5.03
N GLU A 358 -11.09 -23.23 4.22
CA GLU A 358 -11.06 -24.69 4.06
C GLU A 358 -9.88 -25.16 3.24
N ARG A 359 -9.45 -24.33 2.26
CA ARG A 359 -8.37 -24.65 1.32
C ARG A 359 -6.99 -24.43 1.92
N SER A 360 -6.85 -23.46 2.84
CA SER A 360 -5.57 -23.07 3.42
C SER A 360 -4.96 -24.18 4.30
N ARG A 361 -3.64 -24.37 4.15
CA ARG A 361 -2.87 -25.28 5.00
C ARG A 361 -2.29 -24.61 6.25
N LEU A 362 -2.38 -23.29 6.38
CA LEU A 362 -1.83 -22.53 7.50
C LEU A 362 -2.36 -22.96 8.87
N PRO A 363 -3.69 -23.21 9.07
CA PRO A 363 -4.19 -23.71 10.34
C PRO A 363 -3.61 -25.08 10.76
N HIS A 364 -3.30 -25.92 9.76
CA HIS A 364 -2.69 -27.23 10.02
C HIS A 364 -1.21 -27.10 10.41
N TYR A 365 -0.49 -26.20 9.73
CA TYR A 365 0.90 -25.88 10.08
C TYR A 365 1.04 -25.42 11.52
N LEU A 366 0.18 -24.50 11.99
CA LEU A 366 0.21 -23.99 13.35
C LEU A 366 -0.09 -25.05 14.44
N LYS A 367 -0.83 -26.12 14.10
CA LYS A 367 -1.07 -27.25 15.02
C LYS A 367 0.17 -28.14 15.19
N ARG A 368 1.04 -28.24 14.18
CA ARG A 368 2.28 -29.05 14.22
C ARG A 368 3.45 -28.32 14.88
N SER A 369 3.40 -27.01 14.95
CA SER A 369 4.44 -26.17 15.53
C SER A 369 4.26 -25.95 17.04
N ARG A 370 3.20 -26.51 17.62
CA ARG A 370 2.91 -26.57 19.07
C ARG A 370 3.39 -27.87 19.66
#